data_2ea3a8a1a147428a91a5a12f8e513c58
#
_entry.id   2ea3a8a1a147428a91a5a12f8e513c58
#
_cell.length_a   1.000
_cell.length_b   1.000
_cell.length_c   1.000
_cell.angle_alpha   90.00
_cell.angle_beta   90.00
_cell.angle_gamma   90.00
#
_symmetry.space_group_name_H-M   'P 1'
#
loop_
_entity.id
_entity.type
_entity.pdbx_description
1 polymer ?
#
loop_
_entity_poly.entity_id
_entity_poly.type
_entity_poly.pdbx_seq_one_letter_code
_entity_poly.pdbx_strand_id
1 'polypeptide(L)'
;MKLVLIRHGQTSSNLAGALDTAYPGADLNADGMNQAASLAAGWEDRGLPKLDALYSSFIQRAQQTAAPLAKKFDLDLQVREGLREVRAGELEMNTDAKSATEYLSTLIRWVRGDLSYRMPGAETGQEILDRFDKVVKEAHAKVGEGTAGIVCHGAVMRLYAASRTNQITEQLISQFPVPNTQTTLLEGEPGSFTALTWAGKPIEEWPVRDDAGEPLSSQQAMRAMEGKA
;
A
#
# COMPACT_ATOMS: atom_id res chain seq x y z
N MET A 1 -17.67 1.39 6.08
CA MET A 1 -17.20 1.64 4.69
C MET A 1 -16.36 0.51 4.15
N LYS A 2 -16.19 0.42 2.82
CA LYS A 2 -15.11 -0.35 2.22
C LYS A 2 -13.98 0.60 1.80
N LEU A 3 -12.74 0.18 2.04
CA LEU A 3 -11.54 0.94 1.69
C LEU A 3 -10.63 0.09 0.81
N VAL A 4 -10.42 0.51 -0.45
CA VAL A 4 -9.50 -0.14 -1.38
C VAL A 4 -8.19 0.64 -1.40
N LEU A 5 -7.14 0.11 -0.78
CA LEU A 5 -5.79 0.64 -0.88
C LEU A 5 -5.14 0.10 -2.16
N ILE A 6 -4.49 0.96 -2.92
CA ILE A 6 -3.92 0.65 -4.23
C ILE A 6 -2.48 1.15 -4.27
N ARG A 7 -1.52 0.27 -4.54
CA ARG A 7 -0.15 0.70 -4.80
C ARG A 7 -0.04 1.27 -6.21
N HIS A 8 0.69 2.39 -6.39
CA HIS A 8 0.97 2.97 -7.71
C HIS A 8 1.61 1.99 -8.69
N GLY A 9 1.52 2.26 -9.98
CA GLY A 9 2.17 1.51 -11.07
C GLY A 9 3.70 1.62 -11.06
N GLN A 10 4.38 0.81 -11.88
CA GLN A 10 5.84 0.74 -11.92
C GLN A 10 6.47 2.05 -12.39
N THR A 11 7.63 2.38 -11.79
CA THR A 11 8.49 3.50 -12.16
C THR A 11 9.91 3.01 -12.46
N SER A 12 10.76 3.88 -13.05
CA SER A 12 12.18 3.59 -13.19
C SER A 12 12.88 3.41 -11.84
N SER A 13 12.46 4.17 -10.82
CA SER A 13 12.99 4.04 -9.44
C SER A 13 12.68 2.67 -8.83
N ASN A 14 11.51 2.08 -9.12
CA ASN A 14 11.20 0.71 -8.67
C ASN A 14 12.14 -0.32 -9.31
N LEU A 15 12.46 -0.19 -10.60
CA LEU A 15 13.41 -1.07 -11.28
C LEU A 15 14.83 -0.93 -10.75
N ALA A 16 15.23 0.30 -10.40
CA ALA A 16 16.54 0.59 -9.83
C ALA A 16 16.64 0.20 -8.33
N GLY A 17 15.53 -0.13 -7.66
CA GLY A 17 15.51 -0.36 -6.20
C GLY A 17 15.76 0.91 -5.39
N ALA A 18 15.53 2.09 -5.97
CA ALA A 18 15.77 3.37 -5.33
C ALA A 18 14.66 3.71 -4.32
N LEU A 19 15.04 4.27 -3.18
CA LEU A 19 14.15 4.82 -2.16
C LEU A 19 13.64 6.21 -2.60
N ASP A 20 12.86 6.23 -3.68
CA ASP A 20 12.27 7.43 -4.26
C ASP A 20 10.97 7.76 -3.54
N THR A 21 11.05 8.57 -2.49
CA THR A 21 9.92 8.84 -1.59
C THR A 21 9.48 10.30 -1.59
N ALA A 22 10.29 11.19 -2.16
CA ALA A 22 10.01 12.62 -2.22
C ALA A 22 9.13 13.01 -3.42
N TYR A 23 8.57 14.22 -3.34
CA TYR A 23 7.90 14.85 -4.47
C TYR A 23 8.94 15.52 -5.37
N PRO A 24 8.78 15.52 -6.72
CA PRO A 24 7.67 14.89 -7.46
C PRO A 24 7.79 13.37 -7.58
N GLY A 25 8.99 12.80 -7.38
CA GLY A 25 9.32 11.40 -7.64
C GLY A 25 9.33 11.06 -9.13
N ALA A 26 9.74 9.85 -9.47
CA ALA A 26 9.70 9.35 -10.85
C ALA A 26 8.23 9.13 -11.30
N ASP A 27 7.97 9.46 -12.55
CA ASP A 27 6.73 9.13 -13.25
C ASP A 27 6.58 7.62 -13.47
N LEU A 28 5.37 7.18 -13.81
CA LEU A 28 5.15 5.82 -14.30
C LEU A 28 5.98 5.61 -15.58
N ASN A 29 6.67 4.48 -15.66
CA ASN A 29 7.24 4.03 -16.93
C ASN A 29 6.15 3.42 -17.83
N ALA A 30 6.51 2.94 -19.03
CA ALA A 30 5.56 2.37 -19.96
C ALA A 30 4.78 1.19 -19.37
N ASP A 31 5.45 0.31 -18.62
CA ASP A 31 4.79 -0.80 -17.92
C ASP A 31 3.85 -0.31 -16.82
N GLY A 32 4.25 0.71 -16.06
CA GLY A 32 3.40 1.33 -15.04
C GLY A 32 2.14 1.95 -15.61
N MET A 33 2.23 2.61 -16.76
CA MET A 33 1.05 3.13 -17.48
C MET A 33 0.12 2.01 -17.95
N ASN A 34 0.69 0.92 -18.50
CA ASN A 34 -0.07 -0.26 -18.89
C ASN A 34 -0.71 -0.96 -17.68
N GLN A 35 0.01 -1.05 -16.55
CA GLN A 35 -0.51 -1.61 -15.30
C GLN A 35 -1.70 -0.78 -14.77
N ALA A 36 -1.61 0.54 -14.81
CA ALA A 36 -2.70 1.43 -14.38
C ALA A 36 -3.94 1.28 -15.28
N ALA A 37 -3.76 1.20 -16.60
CA ALA A 37 -4.84 0.97 -17.55
C ALA A 37 -5.49 -0.42 -17.34
N SER A 38 -4.68 -1.47 -17.15
CA SER A 38 -5.14 -2.83 -16.91
C SER A 38 -5.87 -2.98 -15.57
N LEU A 39 -5.43 -2.25 -14.52
CA LEU A 39 -6.13 -2.20 -13.25
C LEU A 39 -7.55 -1.67 -13.43
N ALA A 40 -7.70 -0.55 -14.14
CA ALA A 40 -8.99 0.03 -14.40
C ALA A 40 -9.88 -0.87 -15.28
N ALA A 41 -9.33 -1.48 -16.33
CA ALA A 41 -10.07 -2.36 -17.23
C ALA A 41 -10.56 -3.63 -16.53
N GLY A 42 -9.71 -4.29 -15.73
CA GLY A 42 -10.01 -5.55 -15.04
C GLY A 42 -10.51 -5.38 -13.60
N TRP A 43 -11.06 -4.23 -13.22
CA TRP A 43 -11.47 -3.93 -11.84
C TRP A 43 -12.51 -4.91 -11.31
N GLU A 44 -13.58 -5.16 -12.07
CA GLU A 44 -14.66 -6.06 -11.71
C GLU A 44 -14.21 -7.53 -11.68
N ASP A 45 -13.32 -7.92 -12.61
CA ASP A 45 -12.76 -9.27 -12.70
C ASP A 45 -11.90 -9.62 -11.47
N ARG A 46 -11.41 -8.59 -10.78
CA ARG A 46 -10.67 -8.74 -9.52
C ARG A 46 -11.59 -8.85 -8.29
N GLY A 47 -12.91 -8.85 -8.48
CA GLY A 47 -13.89 -8.87 -7.39
C GLY A 47 -13.92 -7.60 -6.54
N LEU A 48 -13.41 -6.49 -7.06
CA LEU A 48 -13.35 -5.23 -6.34
C LEU A 48 -14.69 -4.48 -6.42
N PRO A 49 -15.14 -3.85 -5.32
CA PRO A 49 -16.38 -3.09 -5.30
C PRO A 49 -16.28 -1.82 -6.16
N LYS A 50 -17.41 -1.36 -6.69
CA LYS A 50 -17.48 -0.04 -7.35
C LYS A 50 -17.00 1.04 -6.40
N LEU A 51 -16.24 2.00 -6.91
CA LEU A 51 -15.79 3.15 -6.14
C LEU A 51 -16.84 4.28 -6.15
N ASP A 52 -17.07 4.87 -4.98
CA ASP A 52 -17.92 6.04 -4.77
C ASP A 52 -17.10 7.33 -4.57
N ALA A 53 -15.82 7.18 -4.20
CA ALA A 53 -14.83 8.26 -4.15
C ALA A 53 -13.43 7.73 -4.45
N LEU A 54 -12.56 8.59 -5.00
CA LEU A 54 -11.19 8.24 -5.35
C LEU A 54 -10.23 9.31 -4.83
N TYR A 55 -9.23 8.85 -4.09
CA TYR A 55 -8.16 9.66 -3.52
C TYR A 55 -6.81 9.20 -4.06
N SER A 56 -5.84 10.10 -4.15
CA SER A 56 -4.46 9.75 -4.43
C SER A 56 -3.47 10.55 -3.60
N SER A 57 -2.30 9.96 -3.41
CA SER A 57 -1.12 10.72 -3.02
C SER A 57 -0.84 11.85 -3.99
N PHE A 58 -0.26 12.96 -3.49
CA PHE A 58 0.16 14.09 -4.33
C PHE A 58 1.39 13.76 -5.19
N ILE A 59 2.12 12.65 -4.91
CA ILE A 59 3.26 12.20 -5.70
C ILE A 59 2.78 11.70 -7.07
N GLN A 60 3.45 12.16 -8.14
CA GLN A 60 2.98 12.10 -9.53
C GLN A 60 2.54 10.69 -9.98
N ARG A 61 3.35 9.65 -9.71
CA ARG A 61 3.04 8.26 -10.07
C ARG A 61 1.71 7.74 -9.50
N ALA A 62 1.31 8.22 -8.32
CA ALA A 62 0.03 7.82 -7.73
C ALA A 62 -1.14 8.48 -8.46
N GLN A 63 -1.03 9.75 -8.83
CA GLN A 63 -2.04 10.46 -9.63
C GLN A 63 -2.18 9.83 -11.02
N GLN A 64 -1.05 9.52 -11.68
CA GLN A 64 -1.05 8.84 -12.98
C GLN A 64 -1.72 7.45 -12.91
N THR A 65 -1.52 6.72 -11.81
CA THR A 65 -2.19 5.43 -11.59
C THR A 65 -3.69 5.61 -11.34
N ALA A 66 -4.09 6.67 -10.63
CA ALA A 66 -5.49 6.94 -10.32
C ALA A 66 -6.30 7.42 -11.54
N ALA A 67 -5.67 8.08 -12.51
CA ALA A 67 -6.37 8.72 -13.63
C ALA A 67 -7.28 7.76 -14.45
N PRO A 68 -6.87 6.54 -14.83
CA PRO A 68 -7.75 5.58 -15.49
C PRO A 68 -8.95 5.16 -14.64
N LEU A 69 -8.78 5.05 -13.31
CA LEU A 69 -9.87 4.73 -12.38
C LEU A 69 -10.85 5.90 -12.25
N ALA A 70 -10.35 7.14 -12.16
CA ALA A 70 -11.16 8.33 -12.13
C ALA A 70 -12.06 8.41 -13.36
N LYS A 71 -11.49 8.15 -14.55
CA LYS A 71 -12.23 8.10 -15.82
C LYS A 71 -13.27 6.96 -15.85
N LYS A 72 -12.88 5.77 -15.38
CA LYS A 72 -13.79 4.59 -15.40
C LYS A 72 -15.04 4.80 -14.55
N PHE A 73 -14.88 5.38 -13.36
CA PHE A 73 -15.96 5.55 -12.39
C PHE A 73 -16.64 6.92 -12.45
N ASP A 74 -16.18 7.79 -13.35
CA ASP A 74 -16.66 9.20 -13.46
C ASP A 74 -16.53 9.92 -12.11
N LEU A 75 -15.34 9.87 -11.52
CA LEU A 75 -15.03 10.43 -10.20
C LEU A 75 -13.98 11.54 -10.30
N ASP A 76 -14.21 12.62 -9.54
CA ASP A 76 -13.18 13.62 -9.29
C ASP A 76 -12.06 13.04 -8.40
N LEU A 77 -10.82 13.11 -8.88
CA LEU A 77 -9.66 12.66 -8.13
C LEU A 77 -9.33 13.64 -7.01
N GLN A 78 -9.39 13.17 -5.78
CA GLN A 78 -9.06 13.93 -4.58
C GLN A 78 -7.58 13.74 -4.22
N VAL A 79 -6.72 14.69 -4.58
CA VAL A 79 -5.28 14.64 -4.28
C VAL A 79 -5.01 15.10 -2.86
N ARG A 80 -4.30 14.28 -2.06
CA ARG A 80 -4.02 14.57 -0.65
C ARG A 80 -2.55 14.29 -0.29
N GLU A 81 -1.89 15.27 0.30
CA GLU A 81 -0.51 15.12 0.78
C GLU A 81 -0.40 14.04 1.87
N GLY A 82 -1.42 13.89 2.69
CA GLY A 82 -1.47 12.88 3.76
C GLY A 82 -1.27 11.44 3.30
N LEU A 83 -1.44 11.15 1.99
CA LEU A 83 -1.27 9.83 1.38
C LEU A 83 0.13 9.58 0.81
N ARG A 84 1.09 10.51 0.99
CA ARG A 84 2.45 10.35 0.48
C ARG A 84 3.15 9.12 1.05
N GLU A 85 4.21 8.68 0.35
CA GLU A 85 5.05 7.57 0.84
C GLU A 85 5.71 7.93 2.19
N VAL A 86 6.14 6.92 2.89
CA VAL A 86 7.05 7.05 4.03
C VAL A 86 8.34 7.68 3.55
N ARG A 87 8.72 8.83 4.10
CA ARG A 87 9.96 9.51 3.71
C ARG A 87 11.17 8.67 4.10
N ALA A 88 12.09 8.52 3.17
CA ALA A 88 13.36 7.86 3.41
C ALA A 88 14.39 8.74 4.16
N GLY A 89 14.12 10.06 4.26
CA GLY A 89 14.98 10.99 4.93
C GLY A 89 16.38 11.05 4.29
N GLU A 90 17.43 10.83 5.06
CA GLU A 90 18.82 10.81 4.55
C GLU A 90 19.11 9.61 3.62
N LEU A 91 18.22 8.62 3.55
CA LEU A 91 18.33 7.48 2.64
C LEU A 91 17.68 7.74 1.27
N GLU A 92 17.14 8.95 1.04
CA GLU A 92 16.43 9.28 -0.20
C GLU A 92 17.31 8.99 -1.43
N MET A 93 16.72 8.34 -2.44
CA MET A 93 17.35 7.91 -3.69
C MET A 93 18.48 6.88 -3.56
N ASN A 94 18.81 6.38 -2.36
CA ASN A 94 19.75 5.27 -2.20
C ASN A 94 19.19 3.98 -2.82
N THR A 95 20.10 3.16 -3.37
CA THR A 95 19.77 1.88 -4.04
C THR A 95 20.51 0.69 -3.40
N ASP A 96 21.35 0.92 -2.40
CA ASP A 96 22.15 -0.11 -1.75
C ASP A 96 21.34 -0.94 -0.75
N ALA A 97 21.76 -2.18 -0.54
CA ALA A 97 21.05 -3.13 0.33
C ALA A 97 21.00 -2.68 1.80
N LYS A 98 21.99 -1.90 2.28
CA LYS A 98 22.01 -1.41 3.66
C LYS A 98 20.89 -0.40 3.87
N SER A 99 20.76 0.57 2.97
CA SER A 99 19.70 1.57 3.00
C SER A 99 18.30 0.95 2.88
N ALA A 100 18.14 -0.01 1.96
CA ALA A 100 16.89 -0.76 1.83
C ALA A 100 16.53 -1.55 3.10
N THR A 101 17.53 -2.17 3.75
CA THR A 101 17.34 -2.90 5.02
C THR A 101 16.96 -1.95 6.15
N GLU A 102 17.60 -0.79 6.27
CA GLU A 102 17.28 0.21 7.29
C GLU A 102 15.86 0.74 7.13
N TYR A 103 15.46 1.08 5.89
CA TYR A 103 14.12 1.53 5.57
C TYR A 103 13.05 0.47 5.93
N LEU A 104 13.27 -0.77 5.53
CA LEU A 104 12.34 -1.86 5.80
C LEU A 104 12.29 -2.24 7.29
N SER A 105 13.44 -2.28 7.98
CA SER A 105 13.49 -2.57 9.43
C SER A 105 12.77 -1.48 10.24
N THR A 106 12.82 -0.23 9.79
CA THR A 106 12.06 0.86 10.40
C THR A 106 10.55 0.63 10.29
N LEU A 107 10.07 0.22 9.12
CA LEU A 107 8.66 -0.14 8.93
C LEU A 107 8.23 -1.28 9.88
N ILE A 108 9.06 -2.34 9.97
CA ILE A 108 8.80 -3.47 10.88
C ILE A 108 8.77 -3.01 12.34
N ARG A 109 9.67 -2.13 12.73
CA ARG A 109 9.71 -1.57 14.07
C ARG A 109 8.43 -0.83 14.44
N TRP A 110 7.87 -0.05 13.51
CA TRP A 110 6.58 0.62 13.70
C TRP A 110 5.42 -0.38 13.83
N VAL A 111 5.40 -1.42 13.01
CA VAL A 111 4.36 -2.46 13.10
C VAL A 111 4.42 -3.22 14.43
N ARG A 112 5.61 -3.35 15.04
CA ARG A 112 5.79 -3.89 16.40
C ARG A 112 5.37 -2.91 17.52
N GLY A 113 4.95 -1.70 17.18
CA GLY A 113 4.42 -0.71 18.13
C GLY A 113 5.39 0.41 18.50
N ASP A 114 6.65 0.41 18.07
CA ASP A 114 7.58 1.52 18.32
C ASP A 114 7.36 2.66 17.31
N LEU A 115 6.17 3.25 17.37
CA LEU A 115 5.75 4.33 16.47
C LEU A 115 6.52 5.64 16.67
N SER A 116 7.25 5.78 17.77
CA SER A 116 8.06 6.97 18.07
C SER A 116 9.40 7.00 17.33
N TYR A 117 9.88 5.86 16.86
CA TYR A 117 11.13 5.77 16.11
C TYR A 117 11.03 6.51 14.77
N ARG A 118 12.15 7.07 14.33
CA ARG A 118 12.29 7.69 13.00
C ARG A 118 13.68 7.46 12.41
N MET A 119 13.76 7.31 11.11
CA MET A 119 15.02 7.43 10.39
C MET A 119 15.49 8.90 10.39
N PRO A 120 16.80 9.17 10.33
CA PRO A 120 17.30 10.54 10.21
C PRO A 120 16.65 11.30 9.05
N GLY A 121 16.12 12.49 9.32
CA GLY A 121 15.44 13.32 8.32
C GLY A 121 14.03 12.86 7.90
N ALA A 122 13.49 11.79 8.53
CA ALA A 122 12.19 11.24 8.19
C ALA A 122 11.11 11.51 9.25
N GLU A 123 9.90 10.97 9.03
CA GLU A 123 8.76 11.02 9.94
C GLU A 123 8.81 9.85 10.93
N THR A 124 8.12 9.99 12.07
CA THR A 124 7.77 8.88 12.96
C THR A 124 6.61 8.08 12.37
N GLY A 125 6.45 6.81 12.81
CA GLY A 125 5.29 6.00 12.44
C GLY A 125 3.97 6.65 12.86
N GLN A 126 3.95 7.31 14.03
CA GLN A 126 2.75 8.01 14.51
C GLN A 126 2.35 9.17 13.61
N GLU A 127 3.31 10.03 13.20
CA GLU A 127 3.05 11.14 12.28
C GLU A 127 2.48 10.65 10.93
N ILE A 128 2.98 9.51 10.44
CA ILE A 128 2.50 8.89 9.20
C ILE A 128 1.06 8.39 9.36
N LEU A 129 0.76 7.67 10.44
CA LEU A 129 -0.59 7.17 10.70
C LEU A 129 -1.58 8.33 10.90
N ASP A 130 -1.20 9.38 11.63
CA ASP A 130 -2.06 10.54 11.88
C ASP A 130 -2.46 11.26 10.58
N ARG A 131 -1.50 11.46 9.64
CA ARG A 131 -1.81 12.10 8.36
C ARG A 131 -2.66 11.23 7.44
N PHE A 132 -2.44 9.91 7.45
CA PHE A 132 -3.23 8.98 6.65
C PHE A 132 -4.65 8.83 7.20
N ASP A 133 -4.81 8.67 8.51
CA ASP A 133 -6.11 8.61 9.18
C ASP A 133 -6.99 9.84 8.91
N LYS A 134 -6.41 11.04 8.82
CA LYS A 134 -7.15 12.25 8.46
C LYS A 134 -7.83 12.10 7.09
N VAL A 135 -7.11 11.54 6.11
CA VAL A 135 -7.66 11.34 4.76
C VAL A 135 -8.69 10.21 4.76
N VAL A 136 -8.46 9.12 5.50
CA VAL A 136 -9.46 8.02 5.59
C VAL A 136 -10.73 8.48 6.28
N LYS A 137 -10.65 9.32 7.32
CA LYS A 137 -11.82 9.93 7.96
C LYS A 137 -12.57 10.87 7.00
N GLU A 138 -11.85 11.66 6.20
CA GLU A 138 -12.44 12.49 5.15
C GLU A 138 -13.17 11.62 4.12
N ALA A 139 -12.53 10.53 3.67
CA ALA A 139 -13.12 9.59 2.72
C ALA A 139 -14.38 8.93 3.29
N HIS A 140 -14.34 8.48 4.56
CA HIS A 140 -15.51 7.92 5.24
C HIS A 140 -16.66 8.92 5.33
N ALA A 141 -16.40 10.16 5.71
CA ALA A 141 -17.40 11.22 5.77
C ALA A 141 -18.05 11.48 4.40
N LYS A 142 -17.32 11.25 3.30
CA LYS A 142 -17.83 11.42 1.94
C LYS A 142 -18.66 10.23 1.45
N VAL A 143 -18.23 8.98 1.73
CA VAL A 143 -18.88 7.78 1.17
C VAL A 143 -19.84 7.08 2.13
N GLY A 144 -19.80 7.36 3.44
CA GLY A 144 -20.59 6.63 4.45
C GLY A 144 -20.29 5.13 4.38
N GLU A 145 -21.32 4.31 4.16
CA GLU A 145 -21.20 2.87 3.98
C GLU A 145 -20.65 2.43 2.60
N GLY A 146 -20.41 3.38 1.70
CA GLY A 146 -19.88 3.12 0.36
C GLY A 146 -18.39 2.76 0.35
N THR A 147 -17.79 2.86 -0.83
CA THR A 147 -16.41 2.44 -1.10
C THR A 147 -15.52 3.63 -1.48
N ALA A 148 -14.42 3.81 -0.79
CA ALA A 148 -13.36 4.73 -1.19
C ALA A 148 -12.14 3.99 -1.72
N GLY A 149 -11.60 4.44 -2.86
CA GLY A 149 -10.31 4.03 -3.39
C GLY A 149 -9.22 5.01 -2.98
N ILE A 150 -8.06 4.52 -2.54
CA ILE A 150 -6.89 5.33 -2.21
C ILE A 150 -5.67 4.79 -2.96
N VAL A 151 -5.18 5.58 -3.92
CA VAL A 151 -3.92 5.26 -4.62
C VAL A 151 -2.75 5.88 -3.86
N CYS A 152 -1.89 5.02 -3.33
CA CYS A 152 -0.76 5.39 -2.49
C CYS A 152 0.50 4.55 -2.80
N HIS A 153 1.33 4.25 -1.81
CA HIS A 153 2.66 3.69 -2.01
C HIS A 153 2.89 2.45 -1.13
N GLY A 154 4.01 1.77 -1.38
CA GLY A 154 4.24 0.45 -0.82
C GLY A 154 4.46 0.43 0.70
N ALA A 155 5.25 1.35 1.26
CA ALA A 155 5.55 1.34 2.69
C ALA A 155 4.39 1.90 3.52
N VAL A 156 3.80 3.03 3.10
CA VAL A 156 2.66 3.63 3.81
C VAL A 156 1.44 2.71 3.81
N MET A 157 1.18 2.00 2.70
CA MET A 157 0.10 1.01 2.61
C MET A 157 0.30 -0.15 3.59
N ARG A 158 1.53 -0.70 3.67
CA ARG A 158 1.88 -1.77 4.62
C ARG A 158 1.73 -1.33 6.07
N LEU A 159 2.27 -0.16 6.41
CA LEU A 159 2.15 0.39 7.76
C LEU A 159 0.69 0.60 8.14
N TYR A 160 -0.08 1.27 7.26
CA TYR A 160 -1.48 1.58 7.55
C TYR A 160 -2.31 0.31 7.74
N ALA A 161 -2.23 -0.62 6.79
CA ALA A 161 -2.99 -1.85 6.84
C ALA A 161 -2.64 -2.71 8.08
N ALA A 162 -1.35 -2.89 8.40
CA ALA A 162 -0.92 -3.62 9.59
C ALA A 162 -1.33 -2.93 10.91
N SER A 163 -1.37 -1.58 10.93
CA SER A 163 -1.73 -0.83 12.14
C SER A 163 -3.25 -0.68 12.35
N ARG A 164 -4.07 -0.93 11.34
CA ARG A 164 -5.53 -0.73 11.37
C ARG A 164 -6.34 -1.99 11.18
N THR A 165 -5.65 -3.16 11.09
CA THR A 165 -6.28 -4.48 11.05
C THR A 165 -5.56 -5.45 11.97
N ASN A 166 -6.22 -6.55 12.36
CA ASN A 166 -5.59 -7.64 13.11
C ASN A 166 -5.07 -8.76 12.20
N GLN A 167 -5.51 -8.81 10.94
CA GLN A 167 -5.19 -9.90 10.02
C GLN A 167 -3.86 -9.66 9.27
N ILE A 168 -3.50 -8.38 9.05
CA ILE A 168 -2.26 -8.04 8.33
C ILE A 168 -1.13 -7.92 9.34
N THR A 169 -0.36 -8.99 9.47
CA THR A 169 0.72 -9.14 10.44
C THR A 169 2.07 -8.68 9.89
N GLU A 170 3.05 -8.51 10.77
CA GLU A 170 4.45 -8.28 10.40
C GLU A 170 4.97 -9.33 9.42
N GLN A 171 4.66 -10.61 9.67
CA GLN A 171 5.08 -11.71 8.81
C GLN A 171 4.51 -11.55 7.40
N LEU A 172 3.21 -11.24 7.29
CA LEU A 172 2.56 -11.06 6.00
C LEU A 172 3.21 -9.93 5.19
N ILE A 173 3.43 -8.77 5.78
CA ILE A 173 4.02 -7.62 5.08
C ILE A 173 5.51 -7.80 4.74
N SER A 174 6.24 -8.63 5.50
CA SER A 174 7.66 -8.89 5.28
C SER A 174 7.88 -9.93 4.19
N GLN A 175 7.07 -10.98 4.18
CA GLN A 175 7.21 -12.09 3.23
C GLN A 175 6.52 -11.82 1.91
N PHE A 176 5.43 -11.06 1.92
CA PHE A 176 4.58 -10.82 0.75
C PHE A 176 4.42 -9.32 0.49
N PRO A 177 5.41 -8.69 -0.17
CA PRO A 177 5.30 -7.29 -0.55
C PRO A 177 4.13 -7.09 -1.52
N VAL A 178 3.51 -5.91 -1.47
CA VAL A 178 2.44 -5.55 -2.41
C VAL A 178 3.07 -5.13 -3.75
N PRO A 179 2.90 -5.89 -4.85
CA PRO A 179 3.39 -5.49 -6.17
C PRO A 179 2.71 -4.20 -6.67
N ASN A 180 3.28 -3.56 -7.70
CA ASN A 180 2.69 -2.39 -8.33
C ASN A 180 1.25 -2.69 -8.81
N THR A 181 0.34 -1.74 -8.65
CA THR A 181 -1.10 -1.81 -8.94
C THR A 181 -1.89 -2.92 -8.22
N GLN A 182 -1.27 -3.59 -7.26
CA GLN A 182 -2.02 -4.51 -6.41
C GLN A 182 -2.81 -3.75 -5.34
N THR A 183 -3.88 -4.40 -4.89
CA THR A 183 -4.89 -3.82 -4.01
C THR A 183 -4.99 -4.56 -2.69
N THR A 184 -5.41 -3.86 -1.66
CA THR A 184 -5.84 -4.43 -0.38
C THR A 184 -7.22 -3.89 -0.06
N LEU A 185 -8.20 -4.78 0.11
CA LEU A 185 -9.56 -4.42 0.47
C LEU A 185 -9.76 -4.56 1.97
N LEU A 186 -10.17 -3.49 2.59
CA LEU A 186 -10.51 -3.39 4.00
C LEU A 186 -11.99 -3.04 4.15
N GLU A 187 -12.64 -3.54 5.21
CA GLU A 187 -14.03 -3.23 5.55
C GLU A 187 -14.14 -2.87 7.04
N GLY A 188 -14.83 -1.81 7.36
CA GLY A 188 -15.02 -1.35 8.75
C GLY A 188 -15.08 0.17 8.87
N GLU A 189 -14.63 0.67 10.02
CA GLU A 189 -14.62 2.09 10.39
C GLU A 189 -13.19 2.64 10.44
N PRO A 190 -12.98 3.96 10.22
CA PRO A 190 -11.68 4.58 10.39
C PRO A 190 -11.04 4.26 11.73
N GLY A 191 -9.86 3.64 11.70
CA GLY A 191 -9.13 3.21 12.90
C GLY A 191 -9.30 1.74 13.26
N SER A 192 -10.33 1.04 12.72
CA SER A 192 -10.58 -0.38 12.99
C SER A 192 -11.21 -1.06 11.78
N PHE A 193 -10.40 -1.73 10.99
CA PHE A 193 -10.82 -2.45 9.81
C PHE A 193 -10.61 -3.96 9.94
N THR A 194 -11.40 -4.72 9.18
CA THR A 194 -11.15 -6.11 8.86
C THR A 194 -10.53 -6.17 7.46
N ALA A 195 -9.38 -6.84 7.31
CA ALA A 195 -8.79 -7.07 6.01
C ALA A 195 -9.51 -8.23 5.32
N LEU A 196 -10.05 -7.97 4.12
CA LEU A 196 -10.66 -8.99 3.27
C LEU A 196 -9.64 -9.56 2.28
N THR A 197 -8.74 -8.72 1.78
CA THR A 197 -7.65 -9.15 0.89
C THR A 197 -6.32 -8.50 1.26
N TRP A 198 -5.22 -9.16 0.86
CA TRP A 198 -3.88 -8.60 0.84
C TRP A 198 -3.25 -8.82 -0.53
N ALA A 199 -2.68 -7.79 -1.14
CA ALA A 199 -2.03 -7.85 -2.45
C ALA A 199 -2.88 -8.59 -3.50
N GLY A 200 -4.20 -8.34 -3.52
CA GLY A 200 -5.16 -8.88 -4.49
C GLY A 200 -5.66 -10.30 -4.22
N LYS A 201 -5.24 -10.95 -3.12
CA LYS A 201 -5.72 -12.29 -2.72
C LYS A 201 -6.50 -12.25 -1.42
N PRO A 202 -7.52 -13.10 -1.22
CA PRO A 202 -8.20 -13.29 0.06
C PRO A 202 -7.20 -13.48 1.20
N ILE A 203 -7.52 -12.94 2.38
CA ILE A 203 -6.58 -12.95 3.50
C ILE A 203 -6.27 -14.37 3.99
N GLU A 204 -7.24 -15.27 3.93
CA GLU A 204 -7.14 -16.67 4.31
C GLU A 204 -6.26 -17.52 3.38
N GLU A 205 -5.99 -17.07 2.18
CA GLU A 205 -5.12 -17.76 1.22
C GLU A 205 -3.63 -17.50 1.44
N TRP A 206 -3.29 -16.59 2.39
CA TRP A 206 -1.90 -16.30 2.68
C TRP A 206 -1.36 -17.23 3.75
N PRO A 207 -0.30 -18.01 3.47
CA PRO A 207 0.35 -18.87 4.45
C PRO A 207 1.14 -18.01 5.45
N VAL A 208 0.53 -17.69 6.57
CA VAL A 208 1.11 -16.75 7.54
C VAL A 208 1.95 -17.46 8.61
N ARG A 209 1.70 -18.76 8.85
CA ARG A 209 2.42 -19.60 9.81
C ARG A 209 2.36 -21.06 9.39
N ASP A 210 3.36 -21.83 9.79
CA ASP A 210 3.24 -23.30 9.83
C ASP A 210 2.34 -23.74 11.00
N ASP A 211 2.02 -25.02 11.06
CA ASP A 211 1.17 -25.58 12.12
C ASP A 211 1.79 -25.47 13.53
N ALA A 212 3.09 -25.20 13.63
CA ALA A 212 3.80 -24.92 14.88
C ALA A 212 3.83 -23.44 15.23
N GLY A 213 3.30 -22.55 14.36
CA GLY A 213 3.31 -21.11 14.52
C GLY A 213 4.63 -20.45 14.13
N GLU A 214 5.55 -21.20 13.54
CA GLU A 214 6.83 -20.69 13.04
C GLU A 214 6.66 -19.97 11.70
N PRO A 215 7.48 -18.95 11.41
CA PRO A 215 7.46 -18.26 10.13
C PRO A 215 7.80 -19.23 9.00
N LEU A 216 7.00 -19.22 7.93
CA LEU A 216 7.36 -19.93 6.71
C LEU A 216 8.69 -19.39 6.17
N SER A 217 9.59 -20.27 5.75
CA SER A 217 10.80 -19.85 5.05
C SER A 217 10.43 -19.14 3.73
N SER A 218 11.29 -18.25 3.26
CA SER A 218 11.09 -17.55 1.99
C SER A 218 10.79 -18.49 0.80
N GLN A 219 11.39 -19.69 0.81
CA GLN A 219 11.15 -20.72 -0.21
C GLN A 219 9.75 -21.35 -0.09
N GLN A 220 9.27 -21.60 1.13
CA GLN A 220 7.92 -22.12 1.38
C GLN A 220 6.86 -21.07 0.98
N ALA A 221 7.09 -19.82 1.34
CA ALA A 221 6.24 -18.70 0.97
C ALA A 221 6.14 -18.53 -0.57
N MET A 222 7.28 -18.62 -1.29
CA MET A 222 7.31 -18.54 -2.76
C MET A 222 6.56 -19.72 -3.40
N ARG A 223 6.72 -20.95 -2.89
CA ARG A 223 5.98 -22.13 -3.41
C ARG A 223 4.48 -22.01 -3.20
N ALA A 224 4.03 -21.48 -2.08
CA ALA A 224 2.63 -21.21 -1.82
C ALA A 224 2.05 -20.17 -2.80
N MET A 225 2.84 -19.13 -3.16
CA MET A 225 2.44 -18.13 -4.17
C MET A 225 2.35 -18.69 -5.60
N GLU A 226 3.12 -19.73 -5.92
CA GLU A 226 3.13 -20.36 -7.25
C GLU A 226 2.03 -21.42 -7.44
N GLY A 227 1.24 -21.70 -6.40
CA GLY A 227 0.17 -22.73 -6.44
C GLY A 227 0.71 -24.14 -6.64
N LYS A 228 1.97 -24.39 -6.31
CA LYS A 228 2.62 -25.70 -6.36
C LYS A 228 2.73 -26.22 -4.94
N ALA A 229 1.67 -26.86 -4.46
CA ALA A 229 1.72 -27.77 -3.34
C ALA A 229 2.09 -29.17 -3.83
#